data_80f021f9e469e82a6120b46060753313
#
_entry.id   80f021f9e469e82a6120b46060753313
#
_cell.length_a   1.000
_cell.length_b   1.000
_cell.length_c   1.000
_cell.angle_alpha   90.00
_cell.angle_beta   90.00
_cell.angle_gamma   90.00
#
_symmetry.space_group_name_H-M   'P 1'
#
loop_
_entity.id
_entity.type
_entity.pdbx_description
1 polymer ?
#
loop_
_entity_poly.entity_id
_entity_poly.type
_entity_poly.pdbx_seq_one_letter_code
_entity_poly.pdbx_strand_id
1 'polypeptide(L)'
;MRRIAFVALLTLLCVATLAASASAQVNWKQFQGTEIRFLMNKHPFTTFIEPKIAEFEKRTGIKVMMEVFPEDQFRNKRTIELNAGGKLDGYMIMPGQDELYFWKAGWLQPLDDFIKDPQLTEAAWDPKDFFASFTKAATVDGKQIGVVINSETSLLAYRKDLFGQFKVKVPASMKELEETAKFFHGKEVDGKKMVGITLRGKGAAATSQWVDFLYSFGGSWTDAQGKSNLAAAGSIAAFKFYGDLLKNYGPEGGPMLHWAESTSAFMEGKAAMIYDANVFKSLYENPKESKVAGKVGYAVIPAGPAGSVPHVSNWSLSINKNSPPDRQKAAWLFLQWATSKENSLGAMLAGVPAGRASAWNSAEYKAKDAQPDWTANSLKSFEMGQPQWNPPVINVPEIRDITGQVIVDAIQGKDVAASAKKAAELMDKKMER
;
A
#
# COMPACT_ATOMS: atom_id res chain seq x y z
N MET A 1 1.35 -72.84 -33.27
CA MET A 1 0.30 -71.82 -33.34
C MET A 1 -0.08 -71.37 -31.94
N ARG A 2 0.87 -70.88 -31.09
CA ARG A 2 0.60 -70.40 -29.70
C ARG A 2 1.47 -69.18 -29.30
N ARG A 3 2.03 -68.46 -30.28
CA ARG A 3 2.90 -67.31 -30.02
C ARG A 3 2.41 -65.98 -30.66
N ILE A 4 1.25 -65.95 -31.31
CA ILE A 4 0.72 -64.74 -31.98
C ILE A 4 -0.43 -64.10 -31.21
N ALA A 5 -1.01 -64.76 -30.20
CA ALA A 5 -2.14 -64.25 -29.41
C ALA A 5 -1.74 -63.35 -28.22
N PHE A 6 -0.42 -63.24 -27.88
CA PHE A 6 0.02 -62.45 -26.70
C PHE A 6 0.50 -61.04 -27.01
N VAL A 7 0.70 -60.69 -28.29
CA VAL A 7 1.16 -59.34 -28.68
C VAL A 7 -0.01 -58.38 -28.95
N ALA A 8 -1.19 -58.91 -29.27
CA ALA A 8 -2.35 -58.07 -29.54
C ALA A 8 -3.11 -57.56 -28.31
N LEU A 9 -2.81 -58.12 -27.09
CA LEU A 9 -3.48 -57.71 -25.87
C LEU A 9 -2.71 -56.65 -25.05
N LEU A 10 -1.42 -56.41 -25.36
CA LEU A 10 -0.61 -55.36 -24.71
C LEU A 10 -0.69 -54.02 -25.41
N THR A 11 -1.14 -53.97 -26.65
CA THR A 11 -1.30 -52.69 -27.39
C THR A 11 -2.65 -51.99 -27.15
N LEU A 12 -3.63 -52.70 -26.56
CA LEU A 12 -4.94 -52.09 -26.24
C LEU A 12 -5.01 -51.50 -24.82
N LEU A 13 -4.00 -51.70 -23.97
CA LEU A 13 -3.97 -51.18 -22.59
C LEU A 13 -3.16 -49.87 -22.43
N CYS A 14 -2.46 -49.42 -23.48
CA CYS A 14 -1.69 -48.16 -23.45
C CYS A 14 -2.38 -46.96 -24.09
N VAL A 15 -3.61 -47.07 -24.56
CA VAL A 15 -4.38 -45.94 -25.17
C VAL A 15 -5.41 -45.34 -24.22
N ALA A 16 -5.57 -45.88 -22.99
CA ALA A 16 -6.64 -45.44 -22.09
C ALA A 16 -6.22 -44.53 -20.95
N THR A 17 -5.01 -43.90 -20.95
CA THR A 17 -4.60 -43.00 -19.86
C THR A 17 -4.02 -41.66 -20.31
N LEU A 18 -4.38 -41.19 -21.48
CA LEU A 18 -4.25 -39.79 -21.86
C LEU A 18 -5.66 -39.14 -21.81
N ALA A 19 -6.36 -39.32 -20.70
CA ALA A 19 -7.33 -38.32 -20.29
C ALA A 19 -6.51 -37.10 -19.90
N ALA A 20 -6.19 -36.26 -20.89
CA ALA A 20 -5.76 -34.90 -20.62
C ALA A 20 -6.77 -34.32 -19.63
N SER A 21 -6.32 -34.03 -18.42
CA SER A 21 -7.05 -33.19 -17.50
C SER A 21 -7.25 -31.89 -18.26
N ALA A 22 -8.37 -31.77 -18.98
CA ALA A 22 -8.83 -30.49 -19.49
C ALA A 22 -8.99 -29.62 -18.25
N SER A 23 -7.98 -28.81 -17.96
CA SER A 23 -8.08 -27.78 -16.94
C SER A 23 -9.39 -27.05 -17.22
N ALA A 24 -10.36 -27.15 -16.31
CA ALA A 24 -11.64 -26.50 -16.46
C ALA A 24 -11.35 -25.00 -16.68
N GLN A 25 -11.60 -24.54 -17.89
CA GLN A 25 -11.39 -23.12 -18.21
C GLN A 25 -12.52 -22.32 -17.56
N VAL A 26 -12.18 -21.28 -16.81
CA VAL A 26 -13.16 -20.39 -16.16
C VAL A 26 -14.11 -19.82 -17.22
N ASN A 27 -15.41 -20.04 -17.02
CA ASN A 27 -16.42 -19.37 -17.83
C ASN A 27 -16.62 -17.95 -17.30
N TRP A 28 -15.94 -16.99 -17.89
CA TRP A 28 -16.04 -15.58 -17.50
C TRP A 28 -17.44 -14.97 -17.64
N LYS A 29 -18.34 -15.60 -18.43
CA LYS A 29 -19.73 -15.15 -18.61
C LYS A 29 -20.72 -15.82 -17.66
N GLN A 30 -20.28 -16.67 -16.71
CA GLN A 30 -21.17 -17.42 -15.83
C GLN A 30 -22.08 -16.54 -14.94
N PHE A 31 -21.72 -15.26 -14.75
CA PHE A 31 -22.50 -14.26 -14.00
C PHE A 31 -22.92 -13.08 -14.89
N GLN A 32 -23.04 -13.29 -16.20
CA GLN A 32 -23.49 -12.24 -17.13
C GLN A 32 -24.83 -11.65 -16.70
N GLY A 33 -24.96 -10.32 -16.76
CA GLY A 33 -26.14 -9.56 -16.33
C GLY A 33 -26.15 -9.20 -14.84
N THR A 34 -25.17 -9.69 -14.05
CA THR A 34 -25.01 -9.26 -12.67
C THR A 34 -24.41 -7.85 -12.62
N GLU A 35 -24.87 -7.03 -11.67
CA GLU A 35 -24.25 -5.76 -11.31
C GLU A 35 -23.57 -5.90 -9.95
N ILE A 36 -22.30 -5.46 -9.86
CA ILE A 36 -21.52 -5.44 -8.63
C ILE A 36 -21.11 -4.02 -8.29
N ARG A 37 -21.11 -3.68 -7.00
CA ARG A 37 -20.78 -2.35 -6.50
C ARG A 37 -19.49 -2.40 -5.68
N PHE A 38 -18.50 -1.58 -6.08
CA PHE A 38 -17.21 -1.46 -5.43
C PHE A 38 -16.98 -0.06 -4.88
N LEU A 39 -16.52 0.02 -3.65
CA LEU A 39 -16.08 1.27 -3.03
C LEU A 39 -14.55 1.32 -2.99
N MET A 40 -13.97 2.35 -3.60
CA MET A 40 -12.54 2.48 -3.82
C MET A 40 -12.01 3.80 -3.25
N ASN A 41 -10.80 3.75 -2.71
CA ASN A 41 -10.01 4.92 -2.40
C ASN A 41 -9.51 5.58 -3.69
N LYS A 42 -9.45 6.92 -3.76
CA LYS A 42 -8.75 7.64 -4.82
C LYS A 42 -7.23 7.40 -4.70
N HIS A 43 -6.80 6.28 -5.22
CA HIS A 43 -5.46 5.73 -5.13
C HIS A 43 -4.86 5.55 -6.53
N PRO A 44 -3.53 5.62 -6.74
CA PRO A 44 -2.92 5.40 -8.07
C PRO A 44 -3.35 4.10 -8.75
N PHE A 45 -3.53 3.00 -7.99
CA PHE A 45 -4.08 1.76 -8.56
C PHE A 45 -5.51 1.96 -9.09
N THR A 46 -6.37 2.67 -8.35
CA THR A 46 -7.74 2.97 -8.79
C THR A 46 -7.74 3.79 -10.07
N THR A 47 -6.91 4.82 -10.12
CA THR A 47 -6.72 5.65 -11.34
C THR A 47 -6.25 4.84 -12.54
N PHE A 48 -5.43 3.80 -12.31
CA PHE A 48 -4.97 2.89 -13.36
C PHE A 48 -6.06 1.92 -13.83
N ILE A 49 -6.83 1.32 -12.90
CA ILE A 49 -7.76 0.23 -13.24
C ILE A 49 -9.13 0.73 -13.70
N GLU A 50 -9.60 1.88 -13.19
CA GLU A 50 -10.92 2.44 -13.49
C GLU A 50 -11.20 2.62 -15.00
N PRO A 51 -10.29 3.19 -15.80
CA PRO A 51 -10.50 3.32 -17.25
C PRO A 51 -10.59 2.00 -18.00
N LYS A 52 -10.13 0.90 -17.40
CA LYS A 52 -10.11 -0.45 -17.98
C LYS A 52 -11.35 -1.27 -17.65
N ILE A 53 -12.24 -0.79 -16.79
CA ILE A 53 -13.45 -1.53 -16.37
C ILE A 53 -14.28 -2.00 -17.57
N ALA A 54 -14.37 -1.21 -18.64
CA ALA A 54 -15.08 -1.58 -19.86
C ALA A 54 -14.53 -2.87 -20.52
N GLU A 55 -13.23 -3.18 -20.36
CA GLU A 55 -12.61 -4.43 -20.82
C GLU A 55 -13.16 -5.63 -20.03
N PHE A 56 -13.27 -5.50 -18.70
CA PHE A 56 -13.86 -6.51 -17.83
C PHE A 56 -15.34 -6.72 -18.15
N GLU A 57 -16.11 -5.64 -18.26
CA GLU A 57 -17.54 -5.71 -18.58
C GLU A 57 -17.80 -6.40 -19.94
N LYS A 58 -16.99 -6.07 -20.94
CA LYS A 58 -17.04 -6.73 -22.27
C LYS A 58 -16.71 -8.22 -22.18
N ARG A 59 -15.71 -8.60 -21.38
CA ARG A 59 -15.27 -9.99 -21.20
C ARG A 59 -16.33 -10.83 -20.49
N THR A 60 -17.00 -10.26 -19.49
CA THR A 60 -17.83 -11.01 -18.53
C THR A 60 -19.32 -10.77 -18.69
N GLY A 61 -19.73 -9.62 -19.19
CA GLY A 61 -21.12 -9.15 -19.14
C GLY A 61 -21.57 -8.73 -17.73
N ILE A 62 -20.66 -8.63 -16.76
CA ILE A 62 -20.91 -8.13 -15.41
C ILE A 62 -20.74 -6.61 -15.44
N LYS A 63 -21.70 -5.87 -14.86
CA LYS A 63 -21.59 -4.42 -14.68
C LYS A 63 -20.86 -4.08 -13.40
N VAL A 64 -19.94 -3.10 -13.44
CA VAL A 64 -19.17 -2.65 -12.28
C VAL A 64 -19.51 -1.20 -11.94
N MET A 65 -20.23 -1.03 -10.86
CA MET A 65 -20.47 0.29 -10.25
C MET A 65 -19.33 0.64 -9.30
N MET A 66 -18.32 1.35 -9.81
CA MET A 66 -17.18 1.78 -9.01
C MET A 66 -17.40 3.19 -8.47
N GLU A 67 -17.39 3.32 -7.15
CA GLU A 67 -17.44 4.61 -6.45
C GLU A 67 -16.06 4.94 -5.87
N VAL A 68 -15.53 6.10 -6.22
CA VAL A 68 -14.17 6.54 -5.84
C VAL A 68 -14.24 7.80 -4.98
N PHE A 69 -13.63 7.76 -3.80
CA PHE A 69 -13.59 8.89 -2.87
C PHE A 69 -12.16 9.15 -2.38
N PRO A 70 -11.84 10.42 -2.01
CA PRO A 70 -10.65 10.71 -1.22
C PRO A 70 -10.59 9.86 0.04
N GLU A 71 -9.37 9.55 0.51
CA GLU A 71 -9.15 8.50 1.52
C GLU A 71 -10.00 8.65 2.78
N ASP A 72 -10.07 9.84 3.39
CA ASP A 72 -10.86 10.06 4.61
C ASP A 72 -12.36 9.80 4.37
N GLN A 73 -12.88 10.30 3.23
CA GLN A 73 -14.30 10.10 2.85
C GLN A 73 -14.57 8.64 2.53
N PHE A 74 -13.65 7.98 1.82
CA PHE A 74 -13.73 6.56 1.50
C PHE A 74 -13.82 5.71 2.78
N ARG A 75 -12.91 5.92 3.75
CA ARG A 75 -12.89 5.17 5.01
C ARG A 75 -14.18 5.33 5.80
N ASN A 76 -14.66 6.57 5.94
CA ASN A 76 -15.91 6.88 6.64
C ASN A 76 -17.12 6.24 5.95
N LYS A 77 -17.27 6.45 4.63
CA LYS A 77 -18.38 5.88 3.84
C LYS A 77 -18.39 4.36 3.90
N ARG A 78 -17.23 3.71 3.73
CA ARG A 78 -17.08 2.26 3.81
C ARG A 78 -17.60 1.72 5.15
N THR A 79 -17.15 2.29 6.25
CA THR A 79 -17.56 1.85 7.60
C THR A 79 -19.04 2.08 7.84
N ILE A 80 -19.59 3.23 7.44
CA ILE A 80 -21.03 3.53 7.57
C ILE A 80 -21.85 2.53 6.77
N GLU A 81 -21.50 2.28 5.51
CA GLU A 81 -22.27 1.37 4.65
C GLU A 81 -22.19 -0.09 5.11
N LEU A 82 -21.02 -0.56 5.56
CA LEU A 82 -20.86 -1.91 6.09
C LEU A 82 -21.67 -2.11 7.38
N ASN A 83 -21.68 -1.13 8.28
CA ASN A 83 -22.50 -1.14 9.50
C ASN A 83 -24.01 -1.16 9.19
N ALA A 84 -24.43 -0.42 8.19
CA ALA A 84 -25.84 -0.32 7.80
C ALA A 84 -26.33 -1.54 6.98
N GLY A 85 -25.49 -2.53 6.69
CA GLY A 85 -25.81 -3.64 5.80
C GLY A 85 -25.99 -3.19 4.34
N GLY A 86 -25.26 -2.14 3.93
CA GLY A 86 -25.33 -1.55 2.59
C GLY A 86 -24.98 -2.55 1.48
N LYS A 87 -25.43 -2.24 0.26
CA LYS A 87 -25.29 -3.11 -0.93
C LYS A 87 -23.88 -3.03 -1.57
N LEU A 88 -22.82 -3.03 -0.76
CA LEU A 88 -21.44 -3.16 -1.26
C LEU A 88 -21.14 -4.64 -1.52
N ASP A 89 -20.53 -4.94 -2.68
CA ASP A 89 -20.04 -6.29 -3.00
C ASP A 89 -18.55 -6.42 -2.74
N GLY A 90 -17.81 -5.34 -2.96
CA GLY A 90 -16.39 -5.30 -2.64
C GLY A 90 -15.90 -3.90 -2.30
N TYR A 91 -14.71 -3.85 -1.73
CA TYR A 91 -14.09 -2.61 -1.29
C TYR A 91 -12.59 -2.78 -1.07
N MET A 92 -11.87 -1.68 -1.07
CA MET A 92 -10.47 -1.66 -0.66
C MET A 92 -10.35 -1.78 0.86
N ILE A 93 -9.37 -2.56 1.31
CA ILE A 93 -8.89 -2.60 2.70
C ILE A 93 -7.39 -2.32 2.73
N MET A 94 -6.90 -1.89 3.88
CA MET A 94 -5.48 -1.76 4.16
C MET A 94 -5.10 -2.73 5.29
N PRO A 95 -4.55 -3.90 4.96
CA PRO A 95 -4.05 -4.85 5.94
C PRO A 95 -3.05 -4.19 6.91
N GLY A 96 -3.07 -4.61 8.17
CA GLY A 96 -2.37 -3.93 9.27
C GLY A 96 -3.18 -2.77 9.88
N GLN A 97 -4.32 -2.38 9.27
CA GLN A 97 -5.19 -1.34 9.82
C GLN A 97 -6.66 -1.77 9.95
N ASP A 98 -7.20 -2.43 8.91
CA ASP A 98 -8.65 -2.67 8.81
C ASP A 98 -9.04 -4.11 9.16
N GLU A 99 -8.14 -5.07 8.95
CA GLU A 99 -8.47 -6.50 8.86
C GLU A 99 -9.05 -7.09 10.15
N LEU A 100 -8.48 -6.76 11.31
CA LEU A 100 -8.95 -7.35 12.58
C LEU A 100 -10.34 -6.85 12.96
N TYR A 101 -10.56 -5.54 12.80
CA TYR A 101 -11.87 -4.95 13.08
C TYR A 101 -12.94 -5.47 12.12
N PHE A 102 -12.65 -5.50 10.82
CA PHE A 102 -13.61 -5.94 9.80
C PHE A 102 -13.87 -7.44 9.86
N TRP A 103 -12.86 -8.23 10.24
CA TRP A 103 -13.03 -9.66 10.48
C TRP A 103 -13.97 -9.93 11.65
N LYS A 104 -13.74 -9.29 12.80
CA LYS A 104 -14.63 -9.38 13.96
C LYS A 104 -16.05 -8.89 13.66
N ALA A 105 -16.20 -7.85 12.88
CA ALA A 105 -17.50 -7.32 12.45
C ALA A 105 -18.22 -8.23 11.44
N GLY A 106 -17.57 -9.26 10.92
CA GLY A 106 -18.16 -10.20 9.96
C GLY A 106 -18.37 -9.62 8.56
N TRP A 107 -17.55 -8.66 8.16
CA TRP A 107 -17.67 -7.99 6.84
C TRP A 107 -16.78 -8.58 5.76
N LEU A 108 -15.78 -9.39 6.12
CA LEU A 108 -14.80 -9.95 5.18
C LEU A 108 -15.18 -11.38 4.79
N GLN A 109 -15.31 -11.62 3.49
CA GLN A 109 -15.48 -12.94 2.91
C GLN A 109 -14.12 -13.65 2.80
N PRO A 110 -13.94 -14.85 3.39
CA PRO A 110 -12.78 -15.69 3.10
C PRO A 110 -12.70 -16.04 1.62
N LEU A 111 -11.53 -15.87 1.02
CA LEU A 111 -11.32 -16.05 -0.42
C LEU A 111 -10.77 -17.44 -0.79
N ASP A 112 -10.37 -18.24 0.21
CA ASP A 112 -9.70 -19.53 0.02
C ASP A 112 -10.46 -20.48 -0.89
N ASP A 113 -11.79 -20.57 -0.74
CA ASP A 113 -12.63 -21.47 -1.53
C ASP A 113 -12.75 -20.97 -2.97
N PHE A 114 -12.84 -19.64 -3.19
CA PHE A 114 -12.82 -19.07 -4.54
C PHE A 114 -11.48 -19.30 -5.24
N ILE A 115 -10.37 -19.13 -4.52
CA ILE A 115 -9.01 -19.35 -5.05
C ILE A 115 -8.80 -20.81 -5.48
N LYS A 116 -9.38 -21.77 -4.74
CA LYS A 116 -9.23 -23.20 -5.02
C LYS A 116 -10.20 -23.75 -6.05
N ASP A 117 -11.27 -23.02 -6.34
CA ASP A 117 -12.30 -23.48 -7.28
C ASP A 117 -11.84 -23.26 -8.74
N PRO A 118 -11.57 -24.32 -9.51
CA PRO A 118 -11.12 -24.20 -10.89
C PRO A 118 -12.22 -23.69 -11.85
N GLN A 119 -13.49 -23.61 -11.41
CA GLN A 119 -14.57 -22.98 -12.17
C GLN A 119 -14.59 -21.46 -11.97
N LEU A 120 -13.99 -20.96 -10.90
CA LEU A 120 -13.94 -19.54 -10.56
C LEU A 120 -12.56 -18.93 -10.78
N THR A 121 -11.48 -19.69 -10.66
CA THR A 121 -10.11 -19.18 -10.70
C THR A 121 -9.32 -19.83 -11.82
N GLU A 122 -8.82 -19.00 -12.75
CA GLU A 122 -7.90 -19.45 -13.79
C GLU A 122 -6.56 -19.88 -13.18
N ALA A 123 -6.02 -21.03 -13.60
CA ALA A 123 -4.69 -21.47 -13.18
C ALA A 123 -3.59 -20.44 -13.49
N ALA A 124 -3.76 -19.68 -14.59
CA ALA A 124 -2.84 -18.61 -14.99
C ALA A 124 -2.84 -17.42 -14.03
N TRP A 125 -3.89 -17.23 -13.21
CA TRP A 125 -3.93 -16.17 -12.20
C TRP A 125 -2.83 -16.36 -11.14
N ASP A 126 -2.47 -17.61 -10.82
CA ASP A 126 -1.32 -17.99 -10.02
C ASP A 126 -1.21 -17.20 -8.67
N PRO A 127 -1.88 -17.67 -7.62
CA PRO A 127 -1.85 -17.01 -6.32
C PRO A 127 -0.46 -16.97 -5.67
N LYS A 128 0.47 -17.84 -6.10
CA LYS A 128 1.83 -17.91 -5.56
C LYS A 128 2.74 -16.80 -6.10
N ASP A 129 2.33 -16.12 -7.15
CA ASP A 129 3.08 -15.01 -7.73
C ASP A 129 2.98 -13.70 -6.91
N PHE A 130 2.05 -13.62 -5.96
CA PHE A 130 2.00 -12.50 -5.01
C PHE A 130 3.10 -12.62 -3.95
N PHE A 131 3.67 -11.49 -3.54
CA PHE A 131 4.62 -11.48 -2.43
C PHE A 131 3.99 -12.07 -1.16
N ALA A 132 4.64 -13.09 -0.60
CA ALA A 132 4.10 -13.84 0.54
C ALA A 132 3.88 -12.98 1.79
N SER A 133 4.72 -11.98 2.04
CA SER A 133 4.60 -11.06 3.18
C SER A 133 3.30 -10.25 3.10
N PHE A 134 2.96 -9.72 1.93
CA PHE A 134 1.74 -8.94 1.74
C PHE A 134 0.47 -9.81 1.73
N THR A 135 0.54 -11.02 1.15
CA THR A 135 -0.56 -12.00 1.24
C THR A 135 -0.81 -12.41 2.69
N LYS A 136 0.27 -12.62 3.48
CA LYS A 136 0.16 -12.92 4.91
C LYS A 136 -0.50 -11.78 5.69
N ALA A 137 -0.18 -10.52 5.36
CA ALA A 137 -0.84 -9.36 5.97
C ALA A 137 -2.35 -9.33 5.65
N ALA A 138 -2.76 -9.77 4.44
CA ALA A 138 -4.16 -9.90 4.05
C ALA A 138 -4.78 -11.25 4.46
N THR A 139 -4.36 -11.81 5.60
CA THR A 139 -4.82 -13.11 6.13
C THR A 139 -5.13 -12.98 7.62
N VAL A 140 -6.30 -13.41 8.05
CA VAL A 140 -6.74 -13.44 9.46
C VAL A 140 -7.21 -14.85 9.78
N ASP A 141 -6.82 -15.40 10.93
CA ASP A 141 -7.16 -16.76 11.37
C ASP A 141 -6.91 -17.84 10.30
N GLY A 142 -5.82 -17.67 9.52
CA GLY A 142 -5.45 -18.57 8.43
C GLY A 142 -6.35 -18.48 7.20
N LYS A 143 -7.22 -17.48 7.10
CA LYS A 143 -8.11 -17.22 5.97
C LYS A 143 -7.66 -15.98 5.21
N GLN A 144 -7.45 -16.11 3.90
CA GLN A 144 -7.15 -14.95 3.05
C GLN A 144 -8.42 -14.11 2.88
N ILE A 145 -8.35 -12.81 3.23
CA ILE A 145 -9.48 -11.89 3.27
C ILE A 145 -9.39 -10.76 2.24
N GLY A 146 -8.33 -10.75 1.47
CA GLY A 146 -8.12 -9.76 0.41
C GLY A 146 -7.09 -10.22 -0.62
N VAL A 147 -7.19 -9.65 -1.82
CA VAL A 147 -6.19 -9.81 -2.89
C VAL A 147 -5.34 -8.55 -2.97
N VAL A 148 -4.04 -8.73 -2.83
CA VAL A 148 -3.04 -7.64 -2.85
C VAL A 148 -3.06 -6.93 -4.20
N ILE A 149 -3.26 -5.61 -4.20
CA ILE A 149 -3.25 -4.79 -5.42
C ILE A 149 -1.94 -4.07 -5.64
N ASN A 150 -1.20 -3.78 -4.57
CA ASN A 150 0.08 -3.09 -4.63
C ASN A 150 0.98 -3.50 -3.46
N SER A 151 2.27 -3.21 -3.57
CA SER A 151 3.27 -3.36 -2.51
C SER A 151 3.84 -2.00 -2.16
N GLU A 152 3.63 -1.54 -0.93
CA GLU A 152 4.04 -0.20 -0.49
C GLU A 152 5.15 -0.24 0.55
N THR A 153 5.97 0.78 0.48
CA THR A 153 6.94 1.23 1.47
C THR A 153 7.10 2.74 1.30
N SER A 154 7.65 3.44 2.28
CA SER A 154 8.01 4.84 2.08
C SER A 154 9.43 4.97 1.55
N LEU A 155 9.64 5.94 0.66
CA LEU A 155 10.94 6.33 0.13
C LEU A 155 11.16 7.83 0.29
N LEU A 156 12.41 8.22 0.43
CA LEU A 156 12.83 9.60 0.26
C LEU A 156 12.91 9.91 -1.24
N ALA A 157 11.96 10.68 -1.75
CA ALA A 157 12.03 11.24 -3.09
C ALA A 157 12.67 12.64 -3.02
N TYR A 158 13.60 12.94 -3.92
CA TYR A 158 14.35 14.19 -3.91
C TYR A 158 14.56 14.75 -5.30
N ARG A 159 14.73 16.05 -5.43
CA ARG A 159 15.06 16.76 -6.66
C ARG A 159 16.50 16.50 -7.09
N LYS A 160 16.74 15.38 -7.83
CA LYS A 160 18.10 14.99 -8.28
C LYS A 160 18.81 16.06 -9.12
N ASP A 161 18.04 16.86 -9.86
CA ASP A 161 18.56 18.00 -10.61
C ASP A 161 19.15 19.08 -9.67
N LEU A 162 18.45 19.45 -8.60
CA LEU A 162 18.92 20.42 -7.61
C LEU A 162 20.09 19.87 -6.79
N PHE A 163 20.03 18.59 -6.39
CA PHE A 163 21.12 17.94 -5.70
C PHE A 163 22.40 17.95 -6.56
N GLY A 164 22.28 17.68 -7.85
CA GLY A 164 23.40 17.80 -8.81
C GLY A 164 23.88 19.25 -8.97
N GLN A 165 22.98 20.20 -9.15
CA GLN A 165 23.28 21.63 -9.32
C GLN A 165 24.05 22.20 -8.12
N PHE A 166 23.61 21.89 -6.91
CA PHE A 166 24.20 22.41 -5.67
C PHE A 166 25.27 21.47 -5.08
N LYS A 167 25.59 20.35 -5.74
CA LYS A 167 26.55 19.34 -5.29
C LYS A 167 26.25 18.79 -3.89
N VAL A 168 24.97 18.65 -3.57
CA VAL A 168 24.47 18.06 -2.32
C VAL A 168 24.39 16.56 -2.48
N LYS A 169 24.86 15.80 -1.49
CA LYS A 169 24.72 14.34 -1.46
C LYS A 169 23.35 13.94 -0.96
N VAL A 170 22.87 12.78 -1.40
CA VAL A 170 21.65 12.17 -0.86
C VAL A 170 21.89 11.80 0.61
N PRO A 171 21.04 12.24 1.55
CA PRO A 171 21.28 12.01 2.98
C PRO A 171 21.18 10.52 3.31
N ALA A 172 22.19 10.00 4.01
CA ALA A 172 22.29 8.63 4.48
C ALA A 172 21.91 8.47 5.96
N SER A 173 21.86 9.57 6.71
CA SER A 173 21.47 9.60 8.13
C SER A 173 20.41 10.65 8.40
N MET A 174 19.69 10.50 9.52
CA MET A 174 18.67 11.49 9.97
C MET A 174 19.30 12.88 10.17
N LYS A 175 20.54 12.94 10.67
CA LYS A 175 21.25 14.20 10.80
C LYS A 175 21.49 14.86 9.44
N GLU A 176 21.95 14.10 8.45
CA GLU A 176 22.16 14.62 7.09
C GLU A 176 20.83 15.00 6.42
N LEU A 177 19.72 14.29 6.74
CA LEU A 177 18.39 14.66 6.26
C LEU A 177 17.98 16.05 6.75
N GLU A 178 18.18 16.32 8.04
CA GLU A 178 17.89 17.63 8.63
C GLU A 178 18.79 18.72 8.04
N GLU A 179 20.10 18.48 7.95
CA GLU A 179 21.06 19.41 7.35
C GLU A 179 20.71 19.73 5.89
N THR A 180 20.29 18.72 5.12
CA THR A 180 19.86 18.88 3.73
C THR A 180 18.54 19.65 3.63
N ALA A 181 17.58 19.36 4.50
CA ALA A 181 16.33 20.10 4.56
C ALA A 181 16.57 21.58 4.89
N LYS A 182 17.40 21.85 5.89
CA LYS A 182 17.85 23.21 6.25
C LYS A 182 18.56 23.91 5.09
N PHE A 183 19.42 23.21 4.36
CA PHE A 183 20.15 23.77 3.24
C PHE A 183 19.24 24.28 2.11
N PHE A 184 18.18 23.53 1.77
CA PHE A 184 17.27 23.92 0.71
C PHE A 184 16.16 24.87 1.17
N HIS A 185 15.82 24.89 2.46
CA HIS A 185 14.74 25.73 2.96
C HIS A 185 15.06 27.22 2.77
N GLY A 186 14.14 27.95 2.15
CA GLY A 186 14.30 29.36 1.84
C GLY A 186 15.17 29.68 0.63
N LYS A 187 15.83 28.68 -0.01
CA LYS A 187 16.56 28.91 -1.27
C LYS A 187 15.60 29.32 -2.37
N GLU A 188 16.04 30.25 -3.18
CA GLU A 188 15.32 30.64 -4.38
C GLU A 188 15.75 29.78 -5.56
N VAL A 189 14.79 29.11 -6.18
CA VAL A 189 14.95 28.30 -7.38
C VAL A 189 13.84 28.65 -8.36
N ASP A 190 14.19 29.01 -9.58
CA ASP A 190 13.25 29.43 -10.63
C ASP A 190 12.28 30.54 -10.14
N GLY A 191 12.81 31.51 -9.36
CA GLY A 191 12.04 32.64 -8.82
C GLY A 191 11.07 32.27 -7.68
N LYS A 192 11.20 31.08 -7.07
CA LYS A 192 10.37 30.61 -5.95
C LYS A 192 11.21 30.19 -4.77
N LYS A 193 10.77 30.60 -3.58
CA LYS A 193 11.35 30.07 -2.32
C LYS A 193 10.93 28.62 -2.13
N MET A 194 11.93 27.77 -1.91
CA MET A 194 11.73 26.35 -1.67
C MET A 194 11.54 26.04 -0.18
N VAL A 195 10.81 24.98 0.12
CA VAL A 195 10.88 24.30 1.40
C VAL A 195 11.87 23.14 1.29
N GLY A 196 12.51 22.81 2.41
CA GLY A 196 13.53 21.74 2.41
C GLY A 196 12.93 20.36 2.23
N ILE A 197 11.82 20.10 2.92
CA ILE A 197 11.14 18.80 2.88
C ILE A 197 9.64 18.99 3.09
N THR A 198 8.83 18.11 2.50
CA THR A 198 7.41 17.99 2.83
C THR A 198 7.11 16.60 3.37
N LEU A 199 6.24 16.53 4.38
CA LEU A 199 5.79 15.32 5.07
C LEU A 199 4.28 15.45 5.34
N ARG A 200 3.63 14.34 5.69
CA ARG A 200 2.25 14.41 6.20
C ARG A 200 2.28 14.95 7.64
N GLY A 201 1.41 15.90 7.95
CA GLY A 201 1.27 16.45 9.30
C GLY A 201 -0.12 16.31 9.88
N LYS A 202 -1.09 15.83 9.07
CA LYS A 202 -2.50 15.73 9.45
C LYS A 202 -2.78 14.51 10.32
N GLY A 203 -2.66 14.66 11.63
CA GLY A 203 -3.15 13.70 12.63
C GLY A 203 -2.84 12.24 12.31
N ALA A 204 -3.86 11.39 12.31
CA ALA A 204 -3.74 9.96 12.02
C ALA A 204 -3.05 9.66 10.67
N ALA A 205 -3.21 10.51 9.66
CA ALA A 205 -2.59 10.30 8.36
C ALA A 205 -1.04 10.38 8.41
N ALA A 206 -0.50 11.20 9.31
CA ALA A 206 0.94 11.35 9.50
C ALA A 206 1.60 10.10 10.11
N THR A 207 0.85 9.30 10.87
CA THR A 207 1.39 8.10 11.54
C THR A 207 1.95 7.07 10.56
N SER A 208 1.44 7.02 9.31
CA SER A 208 1.92 6.11 8.27
C SER A 208 3.38 6.36 7.86
N GLN A 209 3.83 7.62 7.93
CA GLN A 209 5.23 7.98 7.65
C GLN A 209 6.06 8.01 8.93
N TRP A 210 5.47 8.54 10.01
CA TRP A 210 6.14 8.68 11.29
C TRP A 210 6.62 7.34 11.85
N VAL A 211 5.93 6.23 11.55
CA VAL A 211 6.31 4.90 12.04
C VAL A 211 7.71 4.49 11.61
N ASP A 212 8.18 4.93 10.45
CA ASP A 212 9.54 4.64 9.98
C ASP A 212 10.58 5.40 10.82
N PHE A 213 10.26 6.63 11.21
CA PHE A 213 11.06 7.38 12.16
C PHE A 213 10.99 6.73 13.56
N LEU A 214 9.81 6.27 14.00
CA LEU A 214 9.66 5.54 15.26
C LEU A 214 10.67 4.39 15.35
N TYR A 215 10.67 3.51 14.37
CA TYR A 215 11.56 2.35 14.35
C TYR A 215 13.02 2.73 14.14
N SER A 216 13.31 3.68 13.27
CA SER A 216 14.68 4.14 13.01
C SER A 216 15.31 4.86 14.21
N PHE A 217 14.49 5.42 15.11
CA PHE A 217 14.95 5.98 16.40
C PHE A 217 14.95 4.96 17.55
N GLY A 218 14.62 3.68 17.28
CA GLY A 218 14.59 2.61 18.28
C GLY A 218 13.35 2.63 19.18
N GLY A 219 12.30 3.31 18.75
CA GLY A 219 10.98 3.25 19.40
C GLY A 219 10.17 2.04 18.89
N SER A 220 9.01 1.82 19.49
CA SER A 220 8.04 0.80 19.11
C SER A 220 6.63 1.21 19.53
N TRP A 221 5.61 0.55 18.99
CA TRP A 221 4.22 0.77 19.41
C TRP A 221 3.97 0.30 20.85
N THR A 222 4.50 -0.87 21.18
CA THR A 222 4.36 -1.49 22.50
C THR A 222 5.69 -1.99 23.01
N ASP A 223 5.82 -2.09 24.33
CA ASP A 223 6.93 -2.76 25.01
C ASP A 223 6.75 -4.30 25.03
N ALA A 224 7.69 -4.99 25.66
CA ALA A 224 7.67 -6.46 25.78
C ALA A 224 6.48 -6.97 26.63
N GLN A 225 5.88 -6.13 27.45
CA GLN A 225 4.70 -6.42 28.27
C GLN A 225 3.40 -6.09 27.52
N GLY A 226 3.53 -5.57 26.27
CA GLY A 226 2.42 -5.16 25.43
C GLY A 226 1.74 -3.87 25.90
N LYS A 227 2.41 -3.05 26.71
CA LYS A 227 1.98 -1.70 27.06
C LYS A 227 2.47 -0.70 26.02
N SER A 228 1.79 0.43 25.93
CA SER A 228 2.18 1.51 25.02
C SER A 228 3.62 1.98 25.26
N ASN A 229 4.42 2.01 24.19
CA ASN A 229 5.81 2.47 24.23
C ASN A 229 5.97 3.89 23.63
N LEU A 230 4.87 4.63 23.44
CA LEU A 230 4.90 5.98 22.86
C LEU A 230 5.66 7.00 23.72
N ALA A 231 5.75 6.78 25.04
CA ALA A 231 6.50 7.65 25.96
C ALA A 231 7.97 7.23 26.15
N ALA A 232 8.45 6.19 25.48
CA ALA A 232 9.86 5.81 25.55
C ALA A 232 10.76 6.84 24.85
N ALA A 233 12.03 6.89 25.26
CA ALA A 233 12.99 7.88 24.75
C ALA A 233 13.12 7.88 23.22
N GLY A 234 13.18 6.68 22.61
CA GLY A 234 13.24 6.55 21.15
C GLY A 234 11.97 7.07 20.45
N SER A 235 10.80 6.78 20.99
CA SER A 235 9.52 7.25 20.48
C SER A 235 9.39 8.79 20.60
N ILE A 236 9.76 9.37 21.73
CA ILE A 236 9.78 10.83 21.94
C ILE A 236 10.75 11.49 20.95
N ALA A 237 11.94 10.90 20.77
CA ALA A 237 12.93 11.41 19.80
C ALA A 237 12.39 11.38 18.36
N ALA A 238 11.68 10.33 17.97
CA ALA A 238 11.04 10.21 16.67
C ALA A 238 9.96 11.28 16.45
N PHE A 239 9.07 11.48 17.43
CA PHE A 239 8.05 12.54 17.38
C PHE A 239 8.67 13.92 17.22
N LYS A 240 9.68 14.20 18.06
CA LYS A 240 10.37 15.49 18.04
C LYS A 240 11.05 15.74 16.70
N PHE A 241 11.83 14.77 16.21
CA PHE A 241 12.55 14.91 14.95
C PHE A 241 11.60 15.11 13.77
N TYR A 242 10.53 14.31 13.68
CA TYR A 242 9.54 14.44 12.62
C TYR A 242 8.82 15.79 12.66
N GLY A 243 8.40 16.21 13.85
CA GLY A 243 7.74 17.50 14.04
C GLY A 243 8.65 18.68 13.73
N ASP A 244 9.90 18.64 14.19
CA ASP A 244 10.89 19.69 13.94
C ASP A 244 11.24 19.82 12.44
N LEU A 245 11.35 18.70 11.70
CA LEU A 245 11.55 18.72 10.25
C LEU A 245 10.44 19.51 9.54
N LEU A 246 9.19 19.17 9.85
CA LEU A 246 8.06 19.80 9.18
C LEU A 246 7.84 21.24 9.64
N LYS A 247 8.02 21.52 10.94
CA LYS A 247 7.92 22.86 11.52
C LYS A 247 8.95 23.82 10.96
N ASN A 248 10.21 23.39 10.89
CA ASN A 248 11.32 24.29 10.58
C ASN A 248 11.62 24.38 9.08
N TYR A 249 11.35 23.30 8.32
CA TYR A 249 11.80 23.18 6.93
C TYR A 249 10.68 22.76 5.97
N GLY A 250 9.45 22.56 6.45
CA GLY A 250 8.29 22.18 5.65
C GLY A 250 7.48 23.37 5.13
N PRO A 251 6.38 23.09 4.40
CA PRO A 251 5.42 24.10 3.99
C PRO A 251 4.64 24.67 5.19
N GLU A 252 4.14 25.90 5.05
CA GLU A 252 3.16 26.45 5.99
C GLU A 252 1.92 25.55 6.10
N GLY A 253 1.26 25.57 7.26
CA GLY A 253 0.07 24.73 7.49
C GLY A 253 0.38 23.25 7.72
N GLY A 254 1.60 22.90 8.16
CA GLY A 254 2.06 21.53 8.41
C GLY A 254 1.00 20.58 8.98
N PRO A 255 0.26 20.94 10.05
CA PRO A 255 -0.78 20.04 10.63
C PRO A 255 -1.97 19.73 9.72
N MET A 256 -2.11 20.38 8.58
CA MET A 256 -3.19 20.14 7.61
C MET A 256 -2.75 19.27 6.43
N LEU A 257 -1.45 18.98 6.30
CA LEU A 257 -0.91 18.25 5.17
C LEU A 257 -1.25 16.75 5.27
N HIS A 258 -2.13 16.29 4.39
CA HIS A 258 -2.30 14.87 4.06
C HIS A 258 -1.38 14.50 2.90
N TRP A 259 -1.41 13.26 2.42
CA TRP A 259 -0.59 12.84 1.28
C TRP A 259 -0.85 13.70 0.02
N ALA A 260 -2.09 14.09 -0.24
CA ALA A 260 -2.44 14.86 -1.44
C ALA A 260 -1.79 16.26 -1.43
N GLU A 261 -1.84 16.97 -0.30
CA GLU A 261 -1.22 18.28 -0.14
C GLU A 261 0.31 18.18 -0.19
N SER A 262 0.90 17.18 0.49
CA SER A 262 2.35 16.97 0.49
C SER A 262 2.88 16.60 -0.89
N THR A 263 2.23 15.69 -1.61
CA THR A 263 2.62 15.30 -2.98
C THR A 263 2.45 16.47 -3.95
N SER A 264 1.37 17.25 -3.83
CA SER A 264 1.14 18.43 -4.65
C SER A 264 2.27 19.46 -4.47
N ALA A 265 2.69 19.75 -3.24
CA ALA A 265 3.79 20.67 -2.98
C ALA A 265 5.11 20.22 -3.66
N PHE A 266 5.40 18.92 -3.64
CA PHE A 266 6.57 18.35 -4.31
C PHE A 266 6.43 18.39 -5.84
N MET A 267 5.30 17.96 -6.39
CA MET A 267 5.01 17.96 -7.83
C MET A 267 5.06 19.36 -8.45
N GLU A 268 4.65 20.39 -7.70
CA GLU A 268 4.76 21.78 -8.12
C GLU A 268 6.19 22.34 -8.08
N GLY A 269 7.16 21.56 -7.59
CA GLY A 269 8.56 21.94 -7.45
C GLY A 269 8.82 22.90 -6.29
N LYS A 270 7.92 22.96 -5.30
CA LYS A 270 8.06 23.82 -4.11
C LYS A 270 8.93 23.21 -3.01
N ALA A 271 9.12 21.87 -3.02
CA ALA A 271 9.93 21.16 -2.04
C ALA A 271 11.13 20.47 -2.68
N ALA A 272 12.28 20.49 -1.99
CA ALA A 272 13.49 19.79 -2.43
C ALA A 272 13.39 18.28 -2.20
N MET A 273 12.70 17.86 -1.15
CA MET A 273 12.51 16.48 -0.74
C MET A 273 11.07 16.22 -0.29
N ILE A 274 10.64 14.98 -0.42
CA ILE A 274 9.44 14.42 0.19
C ILE A 274 9.75 13.01 0.68
N TYR A 275 9.26 12.65 1.86
CA TYR A 275 9.28 11.27 2.33
C TYR A 275 7.85 10.75 2.34
N ASP A 276 7.51 9.82 1.43
CA ASP A 276 6.17 9.24 1.33
C ASP A 276 6.19 7.91 0.57
N ALA A 277 5.01 7.29 0.43
CA ALA A 277 4.84 5.98 -0.19
C ALA A 277 5.39 5.93 -1.63
N ASN A 278 6.08 4.84 -1.95
CA ASN A 278 6.71 4.60 -3.25
C ASN A 278 5.69 4.60 -4.41
N VAL A 279 4.41 4.34 -4.14
CA VAL A 279 3.33 4.38 -5.13
C VAL A 279 3.13 5.76 -5.76
N PHE A 280 3.54 6.84 -5.09
CA PHE A 280 3.43 8.20 -5.62
C PHE A 280 4.45 8.54 -6.70
N LYS A 281 5.40 7.64 -7.00
CA LYS A 281 6.19 7.75 -8.24
C LYS A 281 5.29 8.00 -9.46
N SER A 282 4.15 7.33 -9.54
CA SER A 282 3.18 7.50 -10.63
C SER A 282 2.68 8.94 -10.79
N LEU A 283 2.63 9.69 -9.70
CA LEU A 283 2.26 11.11 -9.68
C LEU A 283 3.46 12.00 -9.98
N TYR A 284 4.60 11.75 -9.31
CA TYR A 284 5.81 12.57 -9.48
C TYR A 284 6.35 12.54 -10.90
N GLU A 285 6.25 11.40 -11.58
CA GLU A 285 6.75 11.18 -12.93
C GLU A 285 5.68 11.40 -14.03
N ASN A 286 4.48 11.86 -13.68
CA ASN A 286 3.45 12.21 -14.66
C ASN A 286 3.76 13.59 -15.32
N PRO A 287 4.22 13.65 -16.57
CA PRO A 287 4.63 14.90 -17.19
C PRO A 287 3.47 15.86 -17.48
N LYS A 288 2.21 15.40 -17.39
CA LYS A 288 1.01 16.23 -17.59
C LYS A 288 0.65 17.04 -16.35
N GLU A 289 1.05 16.57 -15.16
CA GLU A 289 0.62 17.13 -13.87
C GLU A 289 1.80 17.56 -12.98
N SER A 290 3.00 16.97 -13.19
CA SER A 290 4.16 17.19 -12.33
C SER A 290 5.24 18.01 -13.03
N LYS A 291 5.64 19.11 -12.41
CA LYS A 291 6.77 19.97 -12.87
C LYS A 291 8.14 19.35 -12.58
N VAL A 292 8.15 18.28 -11.76
CA VAL A 292 9.37 17.57 -11.36
C VAL A 292 9.55 16.24 -12.10
N ALA A 293 8.68 15.90 -13.04
CA ALA A 293 8.80 14.69 -13.84
C ALA A 293 10.17 14.60 -14.51
N GLY A 294 10.83 13.44 -14.41
CA GLY A 294 12.19 13.19 -14.91
C GLY A 294 13.31 13.78 -14.03
N LYS A 295 12.98 14.58 -12.98
CA LYS A 295 13.93 15.25 -12.10
C LYS A 295 14.00 14.63 -10.70
N VAL A 296 13.30 13.52 -10.45
CA VAL A 296 13.20 12.88 -9.15
C VAL A 296 14.19 11.74 -9.03
N GLY A 297 14.88 11.66 -7.90
CA GLY A 297 15.65 10.50 -7.46
C GLY A 297 15.01 9.91 -6.21
N TYR A 298 15.31 8.65 -5.92
CA TYR A 298 14.68 7.89 -4.83
C TYR A 298 15.75 7.23 -3.96
N ALA A 299 15.53 7.23 -2.65
CA ALA A 299 16.41 6.57 -1.68
C ALA A 299 15.56 5.93 -0.56
N VAL A 300 16.13 4.93 0.13
CA VAL A 300 15.55 4.41 1.37
C VAL A 300 15.54 5.49 2.44
N ILE A 301 14.75 5.28 3.52
CA ILE A 301 14.81 6.18 4.69
C ILE A 301 16.24 6.29 5.21
N PRO A 302 16.76 7.52 5.48
CA PRO A 302 18.05 7.69 6.12
C PRO A 302 18.13 7.00 7.48
N ALA A 303 19.30 6.48 7.83
CA ALA A 303 19.52 5.76 9.08
C ALA A 303 19.37 6.69 10.30
N GLY A 304 18.55 6.27 11.26
CA GLY A 304 18.50 6.79 12.61
C GLY A 304 19.44 6.02 13.55
N PRO A 305 19.38 6.27 14.86
CA PRO A 305 20.20 5.56 15.87
C PRO A 305 20.05 4.03 15.83
N ALA A 306 18.90 3.51 15.43
CA ALA A 306 18.62 2.08 15.30
C ALA A 306 18.79 1.55 13.85
N GLY A 307 19.24 2.37 12.93
CA GLY A 307 19.39 2.03 11.53
C GLY A 307 18.33 2.63 10.63
N SER A 308 18.30 2.18 9.38
CA SER A 308 17.25 2.50 8.40
C SER A 308 16.15 1.44 8.47
N VAL A 309 14.99 1.79 8.99
CA VAL A 309 13.89 0.83 9.26
C VAL A 309 12.60 1.33 8.62
N PRO A 310 12.40 1.12 7.31
CA PRO A 310 11.14 1.44 6.64
C PRO A 310 10.03 0.49 7.08
N HIS A 311 8.77 0.89 6.92
CA HIS A 311 7.65 -0.04 7.00
C HIS A 311 7.32 -0.63 5.63
N VAL A 312 6.56 -1.72 5.64
CA VAL A 312 5.92 -2.29 4.46
C VAL A 312 4.42 -2.41 4.69
N SER A 313 3.66 -2.05 3.68
CA SER A 313 2.20 -2.09 3.70
C SER A 313 1.64 -2.38 2.31
N ASN A 314 0.36 -2.66 2.23
CA ASN A 314 -0.33 -2.87 0.97
C ASN A 314 -1.80 -2.50 1.07
N TRP A 315 -2.38 -2.16 -0.06
CA TRP A 315 -3.82 -2.19 -0.23
C TRP A 315 -4.24 -3.52 -0.83
N SER A 316 -5.44 -3.97 -0.47
CA SER A 316 -6.05 -5.18 -1.00
C SER A 316 -7.50 -4.91 -1.40
N LEU A 317 -8.00 -5.69 -2.36
CA LEU A 317 -9.43 -5.76 -2.67
C LEU A 317 -10.05 -6.89 -1.87
N SER A 318 -11.17 -6.62 -1.20
CA SER A 318 -11.93 -7.59 -0.41
C SER A 318 -13.37 -7.67 -0.89
N ILE A 319 -14.00 -8.79 -0.58
CA ILE A 319 -15.41 -9.07 -0.88
C ILE A 319 -16.22 -8.95 0.42
N ASN A 320 -17.38 -8.30 0.34
CA ASN A 320 -18.30 -8.20 1.46
C ASN A 320 -18.97 -9.57 1.71
N LYS A 321 -18.78 -10.10 2.93
CA LYS A 321 -19.40 -11.35 3.36
C LYS A 321 -20.92 -11.32 3.33
N ASN A 322 -21.52 -10.14 3.48
CA ASN A 322 -22.98 -9.95 3.48
C ASN A 322 -23.57 -9.74 2.07
N SER A 323 -22.73 -9.72 1.02
CA SER A 323 -23.22 -9.72 -0.36
C SER A 323 -23.84 -11.08 -0.74
N PRO A 324 -24.86 -11.12 -1.61
CA PRO A 324 -25.41 -12.39 -2.11
C PRO A 324 -24.34 -13.29 -2.76
N PRO A 325 -24.42 -14.62 -2.62
CA PRO A 325 -23.37 -15.55 -3.09
C PRO A 325 -22.96 -15.39 -4.56
N ASP A 326 -23.91 -15.18 -5.47
CA ASP A 326 -23.59 -15.01 -6.90
C ASP A 326 -22.89 -13.66 -7.16
N ARG A 327 -23.23 -12.61 -6.39
CA ARG A 327 -22.53 -11.33 -6.47
C ARG A 327 -21.14 -11.42 -5.85
N GLN A 328 -20.92 -12.23 -4.79
CA GLN A 328 -19.59 -12.51 -4.27
C GLN A 328 -18.69 -13.19 -5.31
N LYS A 329 -19.23 -14.19 -6.04
CA LYS A 329 -18.50 -14.87 -7.12
C LYS A 329 -18.24 -13.94 -8.30
N ALA A 330 -19.20 -13.09 -8.68
CA ALA A 330 -19.00 -12.05 -9.70
C ALA A 330 -17.93 -11.03 -9.27
N ALA A 331 -17.95 -10.62 -8.01
CA ALA A 331 -16.89 -9.77 -7.42
C ALA A 331 -15.53 -10.48 -7.42
N TRP A 332 -15.48 -11.79 -7.17
CA TRP A 332 -14.24 -12.57 -7.28
C TRP A 332 -13.65 -12.55 -8.70
N LEU A 333 -14.48 -12.68 -9.73
CA LEU A 333 -13.99 -12.54 -11.12
C LEU A 333 -13.40 -11.16 -11.36
N PHE A 334 -13.98 -10.10 -10.78
CA PHE A 334 -13.44 -8.76 -10.87
C PHE A 334 -12.08 -8.65 -10.17
N LEU A 335 -11.94 -9.17 -8.94
CA LEU A 335 -10.67 -9.19 -8.21
C LEU A 335 -9.59 -9.91 -9.01
N GLN A 336 -9.93 -11.08 -9.55
CA GLN A 336 -9.01 -11.89 -10.36
C GLN A 336 -8.53 -11.16 -11.62
N TRP A 337 -9.44 -10.50 -12.34
CA TRP A 337 -9.11 -9.70 -13.50
C TRP A 337 -8.27 -8.48 -13.14
N ALA A 338 -8.69 -7.73 -12.13
CA ALA A 338 -8.01 -6.49 -11.71
C ALA A 338 -6.57 -6.74 -11.23
N THR A 339 -6.31 -7.93 -10.71
CA THR A 339 -5.00 -8.36 -10.21
C THR A 339 -4.33 -9.42 -11.09
N SER A 340 -4.75 -9.56 -12.34
CA SER A 340 -4.10 -10.45 -13.31
C SER A 340 -2.63 -10.07 -13.52
N LYS A 341 -1.82 -11.01 -14.04
CA LYS A 341 -0.42 -10.72 -14.39
C LYS A 341 -0.30 -9.55 -15.38
N GLU A 342 -1.22 -9.48 -16.36
CA GLU A 342 -1.30 -8.39 -17.33
C GLU A 342 -1.58 -7.04 -16.68
N ASN A 343 -2.65 -6.93 -15.87
CA ASN A 343 -2.98 -5.68 -15.18
C ASN A 343 -1.92 -5.30 -14.13
N SER A 344 -1.31 -6.27 -13.45
CA SER A 344 -0.22 -6.00 -12.52
C SER A 344 1.03 -5.45 -13.23
N LEU A 345 1.39 -6.00 -14.39
CA LEU A 345 2.46 -5.45 -15.22
C LEU A 345 2.11 -4.05 -15.76
N GLY A 346 0.88 -3.86 -16.23
CA GLY A 346 0.40 -2.56 -16.68
C GLY A 346 0.45 -1.50 -15.57
N ALA A 347 0.04 -1.87 -14.35
CA ALA A 347 0.15 -1.01 -13.17
C ALA A 347 1.61 -0.65 -12.87
N MET A 348 2.51 -1.63 -12.92
CA MET A 348 3.95 -1.43 -12.72
C MET A 348 4.55 -0.48 -13.76
N LEU A 349 4.17 -0.63 -15.03
CA LEU A 349 4.58 0.27 -16.12
C LEU A 349 4.02 1.70 -15.95
N ALA A 350 2.87 1.83 -15.28
CA ALA A 350 2.28 3.12 -14.91
C ALA A 350 2.86 3.70 -13.60
N GLY A 351 3.88 3.06 -13.01
CA GLY A 351 4.55 3.52 -11.78
C GLY A 351 3.83 3.12 -10.49
N VAL A 352 2.85 2.21 -10.54
CA VAL A 352 2.19 1.64 -9.37
C VAL A 352 2.89 0.34 -8.97
N PRO A 353 3.48 0.24 -7.77
CA PRO A 353 4.24 -0.93 -7.34
C PRO A 353 3.32 -2.14 -7.22
N ALA A 354 3.47 -3.11 -8.13
CA ALA A 354 2.58 -4.27 -8.17
C ALA A 354 2.76 -5.21 -6.98
N GLY A 355 1.67 -5.85 -6.55
CA GLY A 355 1.70 -6.90 -5.52
C GLY A 355 2.27 -8.24 -6.01
N ARG A 356 2.55 -8.39 -7.33
CA ARG A 356 3.06 -9.60 -7.97
C ARG A 356 4.55 -9.52 -8.27
N ALA A 357 5.29 -10.55 -7.88
CA ALA A 357 6.72 -10.65 -8.15
C ALA A 357 7.06 -10.68 -9.65
N SER A 358 6.22 -11.34 -10.47
CA SER A 358 6.42 -11.40 -11.92
C SER A 358 6.41 -10.05 -12.60
N ALA A 359 5.64 -9.06 -12.10
CA ALA A 359 5.60 -7.70 -12.64
C ALA A 359 6.95 -6.98 -12.44
N TRP A 360 7.55 -7.08 -11.26
CA TRP A 360 8.87 -6.52 -10.93
C TRP A 360 10.01 -7.19 -11.73
N ASN A 361 9.85 -8.49 -12.02
CA ASN A 361 10.85 -9.28 -12.75
C ASN A 361 10.64 -9.30 -14.27
N SER A 362 9.57 -8.68 -14.77
CA SER A 362 9.26 -8.64 -16.18
C SER A 362 10.40 -8.01 -17.01
N ALA A 363 10.78 -8.67 -18.11
CA ALA A 363 11.75 -8.12 -19.04
C ALA A 363 11.25 -6.81 -19.68
N GLU A 364 9.94 -6.72 -19.94
CA GLU A 364 9.32 -5.52 -20.48
C GLU A 364 9.43 -4.35 -19.48
N TYR A 365 9.13 -4.59 -18.19
CA TYR A 365 9.28 -3.56 -17.16
C TYR A 365 10.74 -3.11 -17.05
N LYS A 366 11.68 -4.04 -16.92
CA LYS A 366 13.12 -3.74 -16.78
C LYS A 366 13.68 -2.96 -17.97
N ALA A 367 13.20 -3.23 -19.18
CA ALA A 367 13.61 -2.49 -20.38
C ALA A 367 13.06 -1.06 -20.46
N LYS A 368 11.94 -0.78 -19.79
CA LYS A 368 11.26 0.52 -19.77
C LYS A 368 11.45 1.29 -18.48
N ASP A 369 12.16 0.72 -17.47
CA ASP A 369 12.34 1.34 -16.16
C ASP A 369 13.23 2.58 -16.27
N ALA A 370 12.58 3.74 -16.32
CA ALA A 370 13.24 5.04 -16.35
C ALA A 370 13.75 5.49 -14.98
N GLN A 371 13.43 4.77 -13.90
CA GLN A 371 13.75 5.11 -12.50
C GLN A 371 14.30 3.86 -11.78
N PRO A 372 15.46 3.33 -12.17
CA PRO A 372 16.02 2.10 -11.57
C PRO A 372 16.36 2.25 -10.10
N ASP A 373 16.62 3.46 -9.61
CA ASP A 373 16.82 3.77 -8.21
C ASP A 373 15.52 3.59 -7.39
N TRP A 374 14.36 3.94 -7.95
CA TRP A 374 13.07 3.67 -7.31
C TRP A 374 12.84 2.16 -7.17
N THR A 375 13.08 1.39 -8.23
CA THR A 375 12.94 -0.06 -8.22
C THR A 375 13.86 -0.70 -7.19
N ALA A 376 15.14 -0.35 -7.22
CA ALA A 376 16.15 -0.91 -6.31
C ALA A 376 15.86 -0.57 -4.84
N ASN A 377 15.50 0.69 -4.55
CA ASN A 377 15.24 1.13 -3.18
C ASN A 377 13.88 0.64 -2.65
N SER A 378 12.87 0.45 -3.51
CA SER A 378 11.62 -0.22 -3.11
C SER A 378 11.87 -1.68 -2.70
N LEU A 379 12.57 -2.46 -3.53
CA LEU A 379 12.88 -3.86 -3.23
C LEU A 379 13.76 -3.97 -1.97
N LYS A 380 14.77 -3.12 -1.82
CA LYS A 380 15.59 -3.06 -0.61
C LYS A 380 14.75 -2.75 0.63
N SER A 381 13.80 -1.81 0.55
CA SER A 381 12.90 -1.50 1.65
C SER A 381 11.95 -2.66 1.98
N PHE A 382 11.52 -3.47 0.99
CA PHE A 382 10.73 -4.67 1.25
C PHE A 382 11.50 -5.75 2.01
N GLU A 383 12.81 -5.89 1.75
CA GLU A 383 13.69 -6.85 2.43
C GLU A 383 13.93 -6.47 3.90
N MET A 384 14.07 -5.19 4.20
CA MET A 384 14.40 -4.69 5.54
C MET A 384 13.19 -4.13 6.30
N GLY A 385 12.02 -4.08 5.67
CA GLY A 385 10.86 -3.38 6.16
C GLY A 385 10.11 -4.09 7.29
N GLN A 386 9.54 -3.28 8.18
CA GLN A 386 8.68 -3.73 9.28
C GLN A 386 7.26 -3.92 8.78
N PRO A 387 6.69 -5.14 8.91
CA PRO A 387 5.30 -5.40 8.52
C PRO A 387 4.30 -4.81 9.53
N GLN A 388 4.73 -4.55 10.76
CA GLN A 388 3.88 -4.00 11.82
C GLN A 388 3.92 -2.48 11.82
N TRP A 389 3.35 -1.88 10.80
CA TRP A 389 3.32 -0.42 10.66
C TRP A 389 2.24 0.29 11.50
N ASN A 390 1.34 -0.48 12.10
CA ASN A 390 0.33 -0.03 13.06
C ASN A 390 0.44 -0.81 14.37
N PRO A 391 -0.11 -0.29 15.48
CA PRO A 391 -0.17 -1.04 16.73
C PRO A 391 -1.00 -2.31 16.57
N PRO A 392 -0.65 -3.42 17.28
CA PRO A 392 -1.33 -4.71 17.16
C PRO A 392 -2.65 -4.71 17.97
N VAL A 393 -3.61 -3.90 17.56
CA VAL A 393 -4.88 -3.69 18.25
C VAL A 393 -6.05 -3.75 17.26
N ILE A 394 -7.25 -4.00 17.77
CA ILE A 394 -8.46 -4.07 16.94
C ILE A 394 -8.86 -2.67 16.45
N ASN A 395 -8.83 -1.69 17.34
CA ASN A 395 -9.23 -0.32 17.04
C ASN A 395 -8.04 0.56 16.61
N VAL A 396 -7.36 0.16 15.55
CA VAL A 396 -6.22 0.89 14.99
C VAL A 396 -6.54 2.36 14.68
N PRO A 397 -7.68 2.73 14.07
CA PRO A 397 -7.98 4.13 13.79
C PRO A 397 -7.92 5.03 15.02
N GLU A 398 -8.50 4.61 16.13
CA GLU A 398 -8.50 5.39 17.39
C GLU A 398 -7.08 5.59 17.95
N ILE A 399 -6.24 4.55 17.90
CA ILE A 399 -4.85 4.67 18.36
C ILE A 399 -4.04 5.58 17.43
N ARG A 400 -4.33 5.55 16.12
CA ARG A 400 -3.70 6.48 15.17
C ARG A 400 -4.12 7.93 15.41
N ASP A 401 -5.37 8.19 15.80
CA ASP A 401 -5.83 9.53 16.17
C ASP A 401 -5.09 10.03 17.43
N ILE A 402 -4.97 9.18 18.46
CA ILE A 402 -4.22 9.49 19.68
C ILE A 402 -2.74 9.80 19.36
N THR A 403 -2.10 8.94 18.56
CA THR A 403 -0.69 9.10 18.17
C THR A 403 -0.49 10.31 17.27
N GLY A 404 -1.41 10.50 16.31
CA GLY A 404 -1.39 11.63 15.38
C GLY A 404 -1.48 12.98 16.07
N GLN A 405 -2.19 13.05 17.21
CA GLN A 405 -2.23 14.29 18.01
C GLN A 405 -0.85 14.66 18.56
N VAL A 406 -0.01 13.66 18.96
CA VAL A 406 1.37 13.94 19.40
C VAL A 406 2.21 14.52 18.25
N ILE A 407 2.02 14.00 17.02
CA ILE A 407 2.70 14.54 15.83
C ILE A 407 2.28 16.00 15.60
N VAL A 408 0.99 16.31 15.67
CA VAL A 408 0.48 17.69 15.55
C VAL A 408 1.07 18.58 16.63
N ASP A 409 1.12 18.13 17.88
CA ASP A 409 1.70 18.88 18.99
C ASP A 409 3.21 19.14 18.77
N ALA A 410 3.94 18.17 18.25
CA ALA A 410 5.34 18.32 17.89
C ALA A 410 5.56 19.39 16.78
N ILE A 411 4.75 19.35 15.72
CA ILE A 411 4.79 20.37 14.63
C ILE A 411 4.48 21.76 15.19
N GLN A 412 3.57 21.86 16.15
CA GLN A 412 3.22 23.13 16.82
C GLN A 412 4.26 23.58 17.86
N GLY A 413 5.26 22.75 18.17
CA GLY A 413 6.33 23.09 19.13
C GLY A 413 5.89 22.99 20.59
N LYS A 414 4.86 22.17 20.88
CA LYS A 414 4.42 21.89 22.26
C LYS A 414 5.38 20.90 22.94
N ASP A 415 5.20 20.66 24.24
CA ASP A 415 5.93 19.66 24.98
C ASP A 415 5.60 18.24 24.50
N VAL A 416 6.49 17.71 23.65
CA VAL A 416 6.33 16.37 23.05
C VAL A 416 6.34 15.27 24.09
N ALA A 417 7.16 15.40 25.15
CA ALA A 417 7.26 14.37 26.19
C ALA A 417 5.94 14.28 26.99
N ALA A 418 5.35 15.40 27.35
CA ALA A 418 4.05 15.45 28.02
C ALA A 418 2.93 14.91 27.11
N SER A 419 2.91 15.30 25.82
CA SER A 419 1.93 14.80 24.86
C SER A 419 2.06 13.28 24.63
N ALA A 420 3.28 12.76 24.49
CA ALA A 420 3.55 11.33 24.31
C ALA A 420 3.15 10.50 25.53
N LYS A 421 3.42 11.02 26.76
CA LYS A 421 2.98 10.37 28.00
C LYS A 421 1.46 10.26 28.07
N LYS A 422 0.75 11.35 27.78
CA LYS A 422 -0.72 11.34 27.74
C LYS A 422 -1.26 10.37 26.69
N ALA A 423 -0.64 10.34 25.50
CA ALA A 423 -1.00 9.43 24.43
C ALA A 423 -0.78 7.96 24.83
N ALA A 424 0.34 7.64 25.50
CA ALA A 424 0.61 6.30 26.01
C ALA A 424 -0.45 5.84 27.02
N GLU A 425 -0.82 6.68 27.98
CA GLU A 425 -1.87 6.39 28.96
C GLU A 425 -3.25 6.17 28.29
N LEU A 426 -3.57 6.96 27.26
CA LEU A 426 -4.82 6.80 26.49
C LEU A 426 -4.80 5.51 25.66
N MET A 427 -3.68 5.20 25.01
CA MET A 427 -3.51 3.98 24.23
C MET A 427 -3.66 2.75 25.12
N ASP A 428 -3.02 2.71 26.29
CA ASP A 428 -3.14 1.60 27.25
C ASP A 428 -4.59 1.33 27.69
N LYS A 429 -5.38 2.40 27.88
CA LYS A 429 -6.80 2.29 28.22
C LYS A 429 -7.68 1.75 27.10
N LYS A 430 -7.23 1.94 25.82
CA LYS A 430 -8.00 1.60 24.61
C LYS A 430 -7.52 0.31 23.93
N MET A 431 -6.37 -0.20 24.33
CA MET A 431 -5.87 -1.48 23.83
C MET A 431 -6.72 -2.63 24.37
N GLU A 432 -7.79 -2.97 23.66
CA GLU A 432 -8.49 -4.25 23.83
C GLU A 432 -7.61 -5.35 23.20
N ARG A 433 -7.27 -6.35 23.99
CA ARG A 433 -6.51 -7.54 23.56
C ARG A 433 -7.42 -8.65 23.09
#